data_5fa926493eafd2db29014108f1603534
#
_entry.id   5fa926493eafd2db29014108f1603534
#
_cell.length_a   1.000
_cell.length_b   1.000
_cell.length_c   1.000
_cell.angle_alpha   90.00
_cell.angle_beta   90.00
_cell.angle_gamma   90.00
#
_symmetry.space_group_name_H-M   'P 1'
#
loop_
_entity.id
_entity.type
_entity.pdbx_description
1 polymer ?
#
loop_
_entity_poly.entity_id
_entity_poly.type
_entity_poly.pdbx_seq_one_letter_code
_entity_poly.pdbx_strand_id
1 'polypeptide(L)' 'MVDKSMSIGQVLSMDRGTAAIMMQFGMHCLGCPHATMESLEAACAVHGTDVEKLVKLLNEYFANKESK' A
#
# COMPACT_ATOMS: atom_id res chain seq x y z
N MET A 1 -10.44 -3.93 -5.34
CA MET A 1 -9.34 -4.78 -4.89
C MET A 1 -8.01 -4.12 -5.24
N VAL A 2 -7.03 -4.25 -4.36
CA VAL A 2 -5.74 -3.60 -4.54
C VAL A 2 -4.87 -4.38 -5.53
N ASP A 3 -4.17 -3.63 -6.37
CA ASP A 3 -3.29 -4.17 -7.40
C ASP A 3 -1.92 -3.51 -7.26
N LYS A 4 -0.87 -4.23 -7.58
CA LYS A 4 0.50 -3.72 -7.46
C LYS A 4 0.78 -2.54 -8.37
N SER A 5 0.00 -2.35 -9.43
CA SER A 5 0.15 -1.22 -10.33
C SER A 5 -0.48 0.06 -9.80
N MET A 6 -1.27 -0.03 -8.74
CA MET A 6 -1.89 1.15 -8.13
C MET A 6 -0.84 1.96 -7.39
N SER A 7 -1.03 3.29 -7.37
CA SER A 7 -0.11 4.15 -6.66
C SER A 7 -0.39 4.13 -5.15
N ILE A 8 0.63 4.46 -4.37
CA ILE A 8 0.48 4.56 -2.92
C ILE A 8 -0.63 5.56 -2.57
N GLY A 9 -0.63 6.71 -3.24
CA GLY A 9 -1.65 7.72 -3.01
C GLY A 9 -3.06 7.23 -3.31
N GLN A 10 -3.19 6.43 -4.36
CA GLN A 10 -4.48 5.86 -4.73
C GLN A 10 -5.00 4.92 -3.63
N VAL A 11 -4.13 4.07 -3.10
CA VAL A 11 -4.51 3.15 -2.02
C VAL A 11 -4.86 3.92 -0.76
N LEU A 12 -4.09 4.94 -0.42
CA LEU A 12 -4.36 5.77 0.74
C LEU A 12 -5.70 6.49 0.64
N SER A 13 -6.06 6.95 -0.56
CA SER A 13 -7.33 7.63 -0.75
C SER A 13 -8.52 6.67 -0.66
N MET A 14 -8.30 5.39 -0.90
CA MET A 14 -9.33 4.38 -0.70
C MET A 14 -9.59 4.15 0.78
N ASP A 15 -8.55 4.10 1.58
CA ASP A 15 -8.67 3.93 3.03
C ASP A 15 -7.35 4.27 3.70
N ARG A 16 -7.39 5.23 4.62
CA ARG A 16 -6.18 5.68 5.31
C ARG A 16 -5.60 4.63 6.26
N GLY A 17 -6.41 3.65 6.67
CA GLY A 17 -5.92 2.56 7.50
C GLY A 17 -4.84 1.74 6.82
N THR A 18 -4.78 1.78 5.49
CA THR A 18 -3.74 1.09 4.74
C THR A 18 -2.34 1.64 5.01
N ALA A 19 -2.26 2.89 5.50
CA ALA A 19 -0.96 3.50 5.82
C ALA A 19 -0.21 2.66 6.86
N ALA A 20 -0.91 2.18 7.88
CA ALA A 20 -0.28 1.37 8.92
C ALA A 20 0.32 0.08 8.33
N ILE A 21 -0.37 -0.52 7.39
CA ILE A 21 0.11 -1.73 6.72
C ILE A 21 1.36 -1.42 5.91
N MET A 22 1.31 -0.34 5.12
CA MET A 22 2.44 0.03 4.29
C MET A 22 3.66 0.41 5.11
N MET A 23 3.46 1.04 6.27
CA MET A 23 4.56 1.40 7.16
C MET A 23 5.28 0.17 7.71
N GLN A 24 4.58 -0.94 7.89
CA GLN A 24 5.19 -2.19 8.32
C GLN A 24 6.17 -2.72 7.28
N PHE A 25 6.02 -2.30 6.03
CA PHE A 25 6.91 -2.68 4.94
C PHE A 25 8.01 -1.64 4.68
N GLY A 26 8.20 -0.72 5.61
CA GLY A 26 9.26 0.26 5.52
C GLY A 26 8.91 1.53 4.75
N MET A 27 7.66 1.71 4.39
CA MET A 27 7.22 2.88 3.63
C MET A 27 6.85 4.02 4.57
N HIS A 28 7.87 4.74 5.02
CA HIS A 28 7.68 5.79 6.02
C HIS A 28 7.36 7.17 5.46
N CYS A 29 7.52 7.37 4.16
CA CYS A 29 7.33 8.68 3.55
C CYS A 29 5.98 8.78 2.82
N LEU A 30 4.93 8.27 3.45
CA LEU A 30 3.61 8.22 2.82
C LEU A 30 2.97 9.60 2.62
N GLY A 31 3.45 10.59 3.35
CA GLY A 31 2.95 11.96 3.20
C GLY A 31 3.65 12.75 2.12
N CYS A 32 4.74 12.24 1.54
CA CYS A 32 5.47 12.93 0.49
C CYS A 32 4.76 12.80 -0.85
N PRO A 33 4.54 13.91 -1.59
CA PRO A 33 3.91 13.81 -2.91
C PRO A 33 4.66 12.88 -3.84
N HIS A 34 5.99 12.85 -3.74
CA HIS A 34 6.83 12.00 -4.56
C HIS A 34 6.54 10.51 -4.32
N ALA A 35 6.46 10.12 -3.04
CA ALA A 35 6.22 8.74 -2.67
C ALA A 35 4.81 8.29 -3.06
N THR A 36 3.83 9.16 -2.92
CA THR A 36 2.44 8.80 -3.23
C THR A 36 2.18 8.60 -4.71
N MET A 37 3.06 9.12 -5.56
CA MET A 37 2.94 8.94 -7.01
C MET A 37 3.49 7.61 -7.50
N GLU A 38 4.31 6.94 -6.68
CA GLU A 38 4.88 5.67 -7.06
C GLU A 38 3.87 4.53 -6.92
N SER A 39 3.98 3.53 -7.82
CA SER A 39 3.17 2.33 -7.68
C SER A 39 3.66 1.50 -6.50
N LEU A 40 2.80 0.63 -5.98
CA LEU A 40 3.19 -0.28 -4.91
C LEU A 40 4.39 -1.12 -5.32
N GLU A 41 4.39 -1.58 -6.57
CA GLU A 41 5.47 -2.38 -7.10
C GLU A 41 6.80 -1.62 -7.09
N ALA A 42 6.79 -0.37 -7.57
CA ALA A 42 7.98 0.45 -7.61
C ALA A 42 8.49 0.76 -6.20
N ALA A 43 7.59 1.10 -5.30
CA ALA A 43 7.97 1.41 -3.93
C ALA A 43 8.58 0.20 -3.23
N CYS A 44 8.00 -0.97 -3.43
CA CYS A 44 8.53 -2.19 -2.81
C CYS A 44 9.91 -2.54 -3.38
N ALA A 45 10.13 -2.29 -4.67
CA ALA A 45 11.42 -2.53 -5.29
C ALA A 45 12.50 -1.65 -4.66
N VAL A 46 12.18 -0.39 -4.40
CA VAL A 46 13.12 0.55 -3.77
C VAL A 46 13.44 0.12 -2.33
N HIS A 47 12.45 -0.33 -1.59
CA HIS A 47 12.63 -0.72 -0.19
C HIS A 47 13.08 -2.17 -0.01
N GLY A 48 13.16 -2.93 -1.10
CA GLY A 48 13.56 -4.33 -1.02
C GLY A 48 12.54 -5.22 -0.35
N THR A 49 11.26 -4.86 -0.45
CA THR A 49 10.18 -5.64 0.15
C THR A 49 9.38 -6.38 -0.92
N ASP A 50 8.59 -7.36 -0.48
CA ASP A 50 7.80 -8.20 -1.38
C ASP A 50 6.44 -7.54 -1.64
N VAL A 51 6.23 -7.06 -2.86
CA VAL A 51 4.99 -6.39 -3.22
C VAL A 51 3.79 -7.35 -3.15
N GLU A 52 4.01 -8.63 -3.44
CA GLU A 52 2.90 -9.58 -3.39
C GLU A 52 2.39 -9.77 -1.97
N LYS A 53 3.27 -9.79 -0.99
CA LYS A 53 2.86 -9.84 0.41
C LYS A 53 2.10 -8.58 0.80
N LEU A 54 2.58 -7.43 0.35
CA LEU A 54 1.91 -6.17 0.66
C LEU A 54 0.50 -6.14 0.06
N VAL A 55 0.38 -6.50 -1.21
CA VAL A 55 -0.91 -6.52 -1.90
C VAL A 55 -1.86 -7.50 -1.21
N LYS A 56 -1.35 -8.66 -0.81
CA LYS A 56 -2.17 -9.64 -0.11
C LYS A 56 -2.71 -9.09 1.20
N LEU A 57 -1.85 -8.45 1.99
CA LEU A 57 -2.27 -7.87 3.27
C LEU A 57 -3.28 -6.75 3.07
N LEU A 58 -3.08 -5.92 2.06
CA LEU A 58 -4.02 -4.85 1.76
C LEU A 58 -5.38 -5.40 1.36
N ASN A 59 -5.40 -6.44 0.53
CA ASN A 59 -6.65 -7.06 0.12
C ASN A 59 -7.36 -7.75 1.28
N GLU A 60 -6.60 -8.37 2.17
CA GLU A 60 -7.18 -8.95 3.38
C GLU A 60 -7.78 -7.87 4.29
N TYR A 61 -7.11 -6.74 4.40
CA TYR A 61 -7.61 -5.63 5.17
C TYR A 61 -8.97 -5.16 4.64
N PHE A 62 -9.06 -4.96 3.32
CA PHE A 62 -10.30 -4.52 2.72
C PHE A 62 -11.40 -5.58 2.82
N ALA A 63 -11.05 -6.84 2.66
CA ALA A 63 -12.01 -7.93 2.79
C ALA A 63 -12.58 -8.01 4.20
N ASN A 64 -11.73 -7.89 5.21
CA ASN A 64 -12.16 -7.91 6.60
C ASN A 64 -13.05 -6.71 6.92
N LYS A 65 -12.72 -5.56 6.36
CA LYS A 65 -13.49 -4.37 6.57
C LYS A 65 -14.89 -4.50 5.95
N GLU A 66 -14.97 -5.09 4.78
CA GLU A 66 -16.24 -5.28 4.09
C GLU A 66 -17.12 -6.34 4.74
N SER A 67 -16.50 -7.27 5.46
CA SER A 67 -17.22 -8.35 6.13
C SER A 67 -18.09 -7.87 7.28
N LYS A 68 -17.91 -6.66 7.70
CA LYS A 68 -18.75 -6.09 8.76
C LYS A 68 -19.97 -5.41 8.17
#